data_b529eed80aebc2b3f6f1b2689c4904d9
#
_entry.id   b529eed80aebc2b3f6f1b2689c4904d9
#
_cell.length_a   1.000
_cell.length_b   1.000
_cell.length_c   1.000
_cell.angle_alpha   90.00
_cell.angle_beta   90.00
_cell.angle_gamma   90.00
#
_symmetry.space_group_name_H-M   'P 1'
#
loop_
_entity.id
_entity.type
_entity.pdbx_description
1 polymer ?
#
loop_
_entity_poly.entity_id
_entity_poly.type
_entity_poly.pdbx_seq_one_letter_code
_entity_poly.pdbx_strand_id
1 'polypeptide(L)'
;MYQGAALQKTLSSKLDEYIQEENQNPGVISFEANMKGQDGQEKEYQSMKEEAAGAADRLDVEQSYFVTYNESSKTRGHYVGTRNKDDMKTIKISSLSELEKHSTMLSGKMYQDKVGADGALEAIVSQKCMSKLDIMVGDIIELNRFMDAKGNAIRVKIVGVFTNKEADDTYWVQSPSDYYMDLFISPKVFESDFINLKKQSFVMTTTWSLVFDYKELAAEQIDSFVSETEDMMQETSDAYNCKIDEPAYLEVLREYQTSAKKVRTTLLILQFPVLALLLAFIFMISRQMLDLEQNEIALLKSRGSS
;
A
#
# COMPACT_ATOMS: atom_id res chain seq x y z
N MET A 1 -7.58 -30.11 3.84
CA MET A 1 -6.34 -30.00 3.05
C MET A 1 -6.58 -29.64 1.57
N TYR A 2 -7.29 -30.43 0.77
CA TYR A 2 -7.50 -30.18 -0.66
C TYR A 2 -8.23 -28.86 -0.97
N GLN A 3 -9.22 -28.50 -0.16
CA GLN A 3 -10.04 -27.30 -0.35
C GLN A 3 -9.23 -26.02 -0.10
N GLY A 4 -8.42 -25.98 0.97
CA GLY A 4 -7.56 -24.83 1.25
C GLY A 4 -6.52 -24.60 0.16
N ALA A 5 -5.85 -25.64 -0.31
CA ALA A 5 -4.87 -25.53 -1.39
C ALA A 5 -5.48 -25.03 -2.72
N ALA A 6 -6.71 -25.44 -3.05
CA ALA A 6 -7.41 -24.96 -4.25
C ALA A 6 -7.80 -23.49 -4.12
N LEU A 7 -8.28 -23.07 -2.95
CA LEU A 7 -8.62 -21.67 -2.66
C LEU A 7 -7.38 -20.77 -2.67
N GLN A 8 -6.27 -21.22 -2.08
CA GLN A 8 -5.01 -20.48 -2.10
C GLN A 8 -4.49 -20.29 -3.51
N LYS A 9 -4.54 -21.35 -4.35
CA LYS A 9 -4.15 -21.25 -5.76
C LYS A 9 -5.01 -20.25 -6.53
N THR A 10 -6.32 -20.23 -6.27
CA THR A 10 -7.24 -19.29 -6.91
C THR A 10 -6.93 -17.86 -6.50
N LEU A 11 -6.64 -17.62 -5.21
CA LEU A 11 -6.23 -16.30 -4.70
C LEU A 11 -4.96 -15.82 -5.38
N SER A 12 -3.89 -16.62 -5.35
CA SER A 12 -2.61 -16.27 -5.98
C SER A 12 -2.78 -15.96 -7.47
N SER A 13 -3.57 -16.78 -8.19
CA SER A 13 -3.82 -16.56 -9.62
C SER A 13 -4.52 -15.24 -9.90
N LYS A 14 -5.51 -14.84 -9.07
CA LYS A 14 -6.21 -13.57 -9.25
C LYS A 14 -5.32 -12.36 -8.93
N LEU A 15 -4.49 -12.46 -7.92
CA LEU A 15 -3.54 -11.40 -7.58
C LEU A 15 -2.44 -11.25 -8.66
N ASP A 16 -1.96 -12.36 -9.20
CA ASP A 16 -1.00 -12.34 -10.31
C ASP A 16 -1.62 -11.76 -11.61
N GLU A 17 -2.90 -12.06 -11.88
CA GLU A 17 -3.66 -11.50 -13.00
C GLU A 17 -3.79 -9.97 -12.84
N TYR A 18 -4.14 -9.49 -11.66
CA TYR A 18 -4.20 -8.07 -11.34
C TYR A 18 -2.87 -7.34 -11.62
N ILE A 19 -1.74 -7.93 -11.21
CA ILE A 19 -0.42 -7.33 -11.48
C ILE A 19 -0.14 -7.22 -12.96
N GLN A 20 -0.51 -8.24 -13.74
CA GLN A 20 -0.29 -8.25 -15.20
C GLN A 20 -1.17 -7.23 -15.91
N GLU A 21 -2.40 -7.00 -15.45
CA GLU A 21 -3.34 -6.06 -16.05
C GLU A 21 -3.07 -4.62 -15.66
N GLU A 22 -2.86 -4.36 -14.36
CA GLU A 22 -2.75 -3.01 -13.81
C GLU A 22 -1.31 -2.52 -13.64
N ASN A 23 -0.33 -3.42 -13.72
CA ASN A 23 1.10 -3.14 -13.46
C ASN A 23 1.32 -2.45 -12.11
N GLN A 24 0.56 -2.83 -11.09
CA GLN A 24 0.61 -2.31 -9.73
C GLN A 24 0.85 -3.44 -8.73
N ASN A 25 1.52 -3.10 -7.61
CA ASN A 25 1.69 -4.04 -6.51
C ASN A 25 0.39 -4.13 -5.70
N PRO A 26 -0.26 -5.31 -5.62
CA PRO A 26 -1.48 -5.46 -4.83
C PRO A 26 -1.24 -5.45 -3.32
N GLY A 27 0.00 -5.49 -2.85
CA GLY A 27 0.36 -5.42 -1.43
C GLY A 27 0.58 -3.99 -0.94
N VAL A 28 -0.26 -3.01 -1.33
CA VAL A 28 -0.10 -1.61 -0.92
C VAL A 28 -1.41 -1.06 -0.36
N ILE A 29 -1.29 -0.42 0.82
CA ILE A 29 -2.36 0.39 1.42
C ILE A 29 -1.82 1.79 1.65
N SER A 30 -2.49 2.81 1.12
CA SER A 30 -2.04 4.20 1.19
C SER A 30 -3.04 5.08 1.96
N PHE A 31 -2.52 5.79 2.94
CA PHE A 31 -3.21 6.80 3.74
C PHE A 31 -2.84 8.17 3.20
N GLU A 32 -3.80 8.95 2.74
CA GLU A 32 -3.56 10.28 2.20
C GLU A 32 -4.19 11.36 3.06
N ALA A 33 -3.41 12.36 3.42
CA ALA A 33 -3.87 13.52 4.16
C ALA A 33 -3.43 14.82 3.50
N ASN A 34 -4.35 15.80 3.51
CA ASN A 34 -4.10 17.13 3.01
C ASN A 34 -3.86 18.11 4.15
N MET A 35 -2.72 18.80 4.14
CA MET A 35 -2.28 19.72 5.17
C MET A 35 -2.26 21.16 4.64
N LYS A 36 -2.87 22.08 5.39
CA LYS A 36 -3.11 23.46 4.96
C LYS A 36 -2.44 24.51 5.85
N GLY A 37 -1.47 24.13 6.70
CA GLY A 37 -0.78 25.07 7.59
C GLY A 37 -1.65 25.56 8.74
N GLN A 38 -2.49 24.71 9.30
CA GLN A 38 -3.35 25.00 10.45
C GLN A 38 -2.63 24.74 11.78
N ASP A 39 -3.14 25.36 12.86
CA ASP A 39 -2.62 25.09 14.19
C ASP A 39 -2.85 23.62 14.57
N GLY A 40 -1.81 22.96 15.11
CA GLY A 40 -1.85 21.56 15.50
C GLY A 40 -1.53 20.57 14.39
N GLN A 41 -1.23 21.02 13.17
CA GLN A 41 -0.91 20.19 12.02
C GLN A 41 0.21 19.18 12.29
N GLU A 42 1.26 19.57 13.02
CA GLU A 42 2.35 18.66 13.38
C GLU A 42 1.85 17.47 14.21
N LYS A 43 0.98 17.73 15.18
CA LYS A 43 0.40 16.68 16.02
C LYS A 43 -0.52 15.77 15.21
N GLU A 44 -1.32 16.35 14.33
CA GLU A 44 -2.20 15.61 13.42
C GLU A 44 -1.39 14.72 12.47
N TYR A 45 -0.31 15.26 11.90
CA TYR A 45 0.64 14.49 11.06
C TYR A 45 1.21 13.28 11.81
N GLN A 46 1.68 13.47 13.05
CA GLN A 46 2.26 12.38 13.82
C GLN A 46 1.21 11.33 14.19
N SER A 47 0.01 11.74 14.60
CA SER A 47 -1.07 10.81 14.93
C SER A 47 -1.50 9.97 13.73
N MET A 48 -1.61 10.57 12.53
CA MET A 48 -1.94 9.83 11.31
C MET A 48 -0.80 8.91 10.86
N LYS A 49 0.45 9.34 11.03
CA LYS A 49 1.63 8.51 10.74
C LYS A 49 1.67 7.27 11.65
N GLU A 50 1.35 7.43 12.94
CA GLU A 50 1.26 6.31 13.89
C GLU A 50 0.12 5.36 13.54
N GLU A 51 -1.04 5.87 13.17
CA GLU A 51 -2.19 5.08 12.71
C GLU A 51 -1.83 4.26 11.45
N ALA A 52 -1.25 4.91 10.44
CA ALA A 52 -0.82 4.24 9.23
C ALA A 52 0.28 3.19 9.48
N ALA A 53 1.20 3.46 10.41
CA ALA A 53 2.24 2.49 10.78
C ALA A 53 1.67 1.28 11.55
N GLY A 54 0.58 1.46 12.31
CA GLY A 54 -0.12 0.38 13.00
C GLY A 54 -0.97 -0.53 12.10
N ALA A 55 -1.16 -0.16 10.84
CA ALA A 55 -2.03 -0.89 9.91
C ALA A 55 -1.54 -2.33 9.64
N ALA A 56 -0.23 -2.57 9.62
CA ALA A 56 0.33 -3.90 9.41
C ALA A 56 -0.07 -4.88 10.52
N ASP A 57 0.04 -4.45 11.77
CA ASP A 57 -0.36 -5.26 12.94
C ASP A 57 -1.87 -5.51 12.94
N ARG A 58 -2.65 -4.50 12.60
CA ARG A 58 -4.11 -4.59 12.54
C ARG A 58 -4.59 -5.57 11.47
N LEU A 59 -3.92 -5.61 10.33
CA LEU A 59 -4.25 -6.46 9.20
C LEU A 59 -3.59 -7.85 9.27
N ASP A 60 -2.77 -8.10 10.29
CA ASP A 60 -2.01 -9.35 10.47
C ASP A 60 -1.17 -9.68 9.22
N VAL A 61 -0.42 -8.68 8.71
CA VAL A 61 0.49 -8.82 7.57
C VAL A 61 1.91 -8.42 7.93
N GLU A 62 2.90 -9.08 7.30
CA GLU A 62 4.30 -8.71 7.48
C GLU A 62 4.63 -7.49 6.62
N GLN A 63 5.04 -6.40 7.28
CA GLN A 63 5.44 -5.17 6.63
C GLN A 63 6.78 -5.33 5.93
N SER A 64 6.82 -5.16 4.61
CA SER A 64 8.06 -5.06 3.84
C SER A 64 8.65 -3.66 3.89
N TYR A 65 7.82 -2.64 3.64
CA TYR A 65 8.20 -1.23 3.70
C TYR A 65 7.11 -0.37 4.29
N PHE A 66 7.51 0.75 4.89
CA PHE A 66 6.62 1.86 5.25
C PHE A 66 7.16 3.13 4.59
N VAL A 67 6.49 3.55 3.53
CA VAL A 67 6.95 4.64 2.69
C VAL A 67 6.15 5.90 2.99
N THR A 68 6.85 6.99 3.33
CA THR A 68 6.24 8.32 3.50
C THR A 68 6.59 9.17 2.29
N TYR A 69 5.59 9.56 1.53
CA TYR A 69 5.71 10.51 0.44
C TYR A 69 5.00 11.80 0.80
N ASN A 70 5.75 12.89 0.85
CA ASN A 70 5.20 14.22 1.04
C ASN A 70 5.37 15.02 -0.24
N GLU A 71 4.34 15.76 -0.62
CA GLU A 71 4.40 16.65 -1.78
C GLU A 71 3.69 17.98 -1.52
N SER A 72 4.21 19.04 -2.09
CA SER A 72 3.51 20.33 -2.16
C SER A 72 2.51 20.35 -3.30
N SER A 73 1.53 21.26 -3.23
CA SER A 73 0.74 21.60 -4.41
C SER A 73 1.65 22.06 -5.56
N LYS A 74 1.21 21.86 -6.81
CA LYS A 74 1.96 22.30 -8.01
C LYS A 74 2.17 23.80 -7.97
N THR A 75 3.40 24.22 -8.22
CA THR A 75 3.79 25.64 -8.32
C THR A 75 4.61 25.92 -9.56
N ARG A 76 4.72 27.20 -9.91
CA ARG A 76 5.64 27.65 -10.96
C ARG A 76 6.94 28.12 -10.33
N GLY A 77 8.04 27.70 -10.90
CA GLY A 77 9.38 28.18 -10.55
C GLY A 77 10.10 28.70 -11.77
N HIS A 78 10.99 29.64 -11.57
CA HIS A 78 11.86 30.19 -12.62
C HIS A 78 13.32 29.98 -12.25
N TYR A 79 14.17 29.89 -13.28
CA TYR A 79 15.60 29.74 -13.07
C TYR A 79 16.23 31.00 -12.51
N VAL A 80 17.16 30.87 -11.56
CA VAL A 80 17.98 31.94 -11.03
C VAL A 80 19.38 31.84 -11.66
N GLY A 81 19.85 32.91 -12.29
CA GLY A 81 21.19 32.94 -12.88
C GLY A 81 21.19 33.08 -14.39
N THR A 82 22.01 32.28 -15.08
CA THR A 82 22.31 32.44 -16.52
C THR A 82 21.26 31.89 -17.46
N ARG A 83 20.35 31.03 -16.98
CA ARG A 83 19.24 30.53 -17.80
C ARG A 83 18.15 31.58 -17.97
N ASN A 84 17.38 31.43 -19.04
CA ASN A 84 16.28 32.35 -19.35
C ASN A 84 15.24 32.37 -18.21
N LYS A 85 15.09 33.54 -17.55
CA LYS A 85 14.14 33.71 -16.43
C LYS A 85 12.68 33.58 -16.86
N ASP A 86 12.38 33.72 -18.14
CA ASP A 86 11.03 33.58 -18.68
C ASP A 86 10.63 32.11 -18.86
N ASP A 87 11.58 31.17 -18.74
CA ASP A 87 11.32 29.74 -18.79
C ASP A 87 10.82 29.24 -17.44
N MET A 88 9.50 29.28 -17.27
CA MET A 88 8.81 28.83 -16.05
C MET A 88 8.48 27.35 -16.14
N LYS A 89 8.85 26.62 -15.10
CA LYS A 89 8.54 25.17 -14.94
C LYS A 89 7.44 24.97 -13.92
N THR A 90 6.54 24.02 -14.18
CA THR A 90 5.58 23.53 -13.19
C THR A 90 6.21 22.38 -12.44
N ILE A 91 6.37 22.54 -11.14
CA ILE A 91 7.09 21.61 -10.26
C ILE A 91 6.37 21.42 -8.94
N LYS A 92 6.79 20.42 -8.17
CA LYS A 92 6.42 20.17 -6.78
C LYS A 92 7.70 20.07 -5.95
N ILE A 93 7.66 20.52 -4.70
CA ILE A 93 8.65 20.11 -3.70
C ILE A 93 8.12 18.84 -3.06
N SER A 94 8.96 17.81 -3.02
CA SER A 94 8.57 16.51 -2.52
C SER A 94 9.64 15.94 -1.61
N SER A 95 9.28 14.99 -0.78
CA SER A 95 10.21 14.14 -0.04
C SER A 95 9.71 12.71 -0.03
N LEU A 96 10.65 11.78 -0.04
CA LEU A 96 10.36 10.34 -0.01
C LEU A 96 11.29 9.69 1.02
N SER A 97 10.69 8.95 1.97
CA SER A 97 11.46 8.29 3.03
C SER A 97 12.40 7.24 2.44
N GLU A 98 13.64 7.18 2.95
CA GLU A 98 14.65 6.19 2.55
C GLU A 98 15.04 6.18 1.06
N LEU A 99 14.75 7.24 0.31
CA LEU A 99 15.04 7.35 -1.13
C LEU A 99 16.50 7.01 -1.47
N GLU A 100 17.44 7.34 -0.59
CA GLU A 100 18.87 7.06 -0.76
C GLU A 100 19.22 5.56 -0.80
N LYS A 101 18.39 4.71 -0.15
CA LYS A 101 18.62 3.26 -0.13
C LYS A 101 18.13 2.59 -1.42
N HIS A 102 17.11 3.15 -2.05
CA HIS A 102 16.36 2.58 -3.17
C HIS A 102 16.68 3.25 -4.51
N SER A 103 17.58 4.23 -4.51
CA SER A 103 17.98 4.96 -5.71
C SER A 103 19.47 4.83 -6.03
N THR A 104 19.80 5.02 -7.29
CA THR A 104 21.18 5.13 -7.78
C THR A 104 21.36 6.50 -8.40
N MET A 105 22.40 7.22 -7.96
CA MET A 105 22.73 8.53 -8.53
C MET A 105 23.34 8.38 -9.91
N LEU A 106 22.71 8.97 -10.92
CA LEU A 106 23.23 9.04 -12.30
C LEU A 106 24.19 10.21 -12.49
N SER A 107 23.98 11.30 -11.78
CA SER A 107 24.81 12.50 -11.83
C SER A 107 24.67 13.30 -10.54
N GLY A 108 25.71 14.00 -10.14
CA GLY A 108 25.71 14.82 -8.95
C GLY A 108 25.85 14.01 -7.65
N LYS A 109 25.18 14.47 -6.62
CA LYS A 109 25.22 13.88 -5.26
C LYS A 109 23.82 13.87 -4.64
N MET A 110 23.65 13.11 -3.55
CA MET A 110 22.45 13.16 -2.71
C MET A 110 22.34 14.51 -1.99
N TYR A 111 21.12 14.92 -1.69
CA TYR A 111 20.81 16.11 -0.88
C TYR A 111 21.35 15.98 0.55
N GLN A 112 21.48 17.10 1.25
CA GLN A 112 21.83 17.12 2.67
C GLN A 112 20.59 17.33 3.54
N ASP A 113 20.67 16.87 4.80
CA ASP A 113 19.63 17.03 5.82
C ASP A 113 19.61 18.43 6.43
N LYS A 114 19.88 19.45 5.66
CA LYS A 114 19.90 20.87 6.10
C LYS A 114 19.74 21.81 4.91
N VAL A 115 19.26 22.99 5.20
CA VAL A 115 19.27 24.11 4.24
C VAL A 115 20.70 24.51 3.92
N GLY A 116 21.00 24.77 2.65
CA GLY A 116 22.31 25.22 2.21
C GLY A 116 22.73 26.55 2.83
N ALA A 117 24.02 26.83 2.88
CA ALA A 117 24.55 28.09 3.42
C ALA A 117 24.07 29.33 2.65
N ASP A 118 23.66 29.14 1.37
CA ASP A 118 23.06 30.16 0.48
C ASP A 118 21.54 30.30 0.69
N GLY A 119 20.96 29.58 1.67
CA GLY A 119 19.54 29.56 1.93
C GLY A 119 18.71 28.71 0.95
N ALA A 120 19.35 28.01 0.02
CA ALA A 120 18.65 27.13 -0.92
C ALA A 120 18.48 25.72 -0.36
N LEU A 121 17.36 25.10 -0.67
CA LEU A 121 17.12 23.69 -0.40
C LEU A 121 17.85 22.82 -1.46
N GLU A 122 18.65 21.86 -1.03
CA GLU A 122 19.24 20.90 -1.96
C GLU A 122 18.17 19.87 -2.37
N ALA A 123 18.03 19.64 -3.67
CA ALA A 123 17.10 18.65 -4.22
C ALA A 123 17.75 17.76 -5.27
N ILE A 124 17.23 16.54 -5.38
CA ILE A 124 17.51 15.63 -6.47
C ILE A 124 16.26 15.40 -7.30
N VAL A 125 16.42 15.03 -8.56
CA VAL A 125 15.32 14.81 -9.50
C VAL A 125 15.44 13.43 -10.14
N SER A 126 14.30 12.85 -10.53
CA SER A 126 14.30 11.63 -11.34
C SER A 126 14.88 11.91 -12.74
N GLN A 127 15.44 10.90 -13.39
CA GLN A 127 15.90 11.00 -14.77
C GLN A 127 14.79 11.52 -15.70
N LYS A 128 13.54 11.13 -15.46
CA LYS A 128 12.38 11.57 -16.22
C LYS A 128 12.08 13.06 -15.99
N CYS A 129 12.16 13.51 -14.73
CA CYS A 129 11.99 14.92 -14.37
C CYS A 129 13.05 15.78 -15.06
N MET A 130 14.33 15.36 -14.96
CA MET A 130 15.45 16.04 -15.63
C MET A 130 15.16 16.24 -17.13
N SER A 131 14.79 15.15 -17.83
CA SER A 131 14.59 15.20 -19.29
C SER A 131 13.33 15.96 -19.71
N LYS A 132 12.23 15.81 -18.94
CA LYS A 132 10.93 16.43 -19.27
C LYS A 132 10.92 17.93 -19.00
N LEU A 133 11.59 18.38 -17.95
CA LEU A 133 11.62 19.78 -17.54
C LEU A 133 12.89 20.51 -17.96
N ASP A 134 13.83 19.84 -18.63
CA ASP A 134 15.13 20.38 -19.01
C ASP A 134 15.90 20.96 -17.81
N ILE A 135 15.93 20.23 -16.70
CA ILE A 135 16.59 20.61 -15.46
C ILE A 135 17.99 19.97 -15.43
N MET A 136 19.00 20.73 -15.01
CA MET A 136 20.38 20.24 -14.90
C MET A 136 20.90 20.34 -13.47
N VAL A 137 21.88 19.48 -13.14
CA VAL A 137 22.62 19.60 -11.87
C VAL A 137 23.31 20.95 -11.80
N GLY A 138 23.10 21.67 -10.71
CA GLY A 138 23.59 23.04 -10.50
C GLY A 138 22.54 24.12 -10.74
N ASP A 139 21.42 23.82 -11.39
CA ASP A 139 20.33 24.77 -11.55
C ASP A 139 19.75 25.18 -10.19
N ILE A 140 19.38 26.44 -10.08
CA ILE A 140 18.65 27.00 -8.94
C ILE A 140 17.30 27.49 -9.45
N ILE A 141 16.24 26.99 -8.84
CA ILE A 141 14.86 27.33 -9.16
C ILE A 141 14.27 28.10 -7.99
N GLU A 142 13.76 29.31 -8.22
CA GLU A 142 13.04 30.10 -7.24
C GLU A 142 11.53 29.92 -7.47
N LEU A 143 10.81 29.66 -6.36
CA LEU A 143 9.39 29.34 -6.41
C LEU A 143 8.56 30.62 -6.27
N ASN A 144 7.62 30.85 -7.18
CA ASN A 144 6.90 32.13 -7.25
C ASN A 144 5.89 32.37 -6.12
N ARG A 145 5.40 31.29 -5.47
CA ARG A 145 4.31 31.40 -4.49
C ARG A 145 4.64 30.77 -3.14
N PHE A 146 5.76 30.08 -3.02
CA PHE A 146 6.15 29.41 -1.79
C PHE A 146 7.17 30.28 -1.06
N MET A 147 6.84 30.59 0.20
CA MET A 147 7.66 31.42 1.04
C MET A 147 8.17 30.60 2.24
N ASP A 148 9.39 30.90 2.67
CA ASP A 148 9.94 30.37 3.92
C ASP A 148 9.28 31.06 5.14
N ALA A 149 9.64 30.60 6.35
CA ALA A 149 9.15 31.18 7.59
C ALA A 149 9.48 32.68 7.76
N LYS A 150 10.45 33.20 7.01
CA LYS A 150 10.88 34.62 7.04
C LYS A 150 10.20 35.45 5.94
N GLY A 151 9.38 34.83 5.10
CA GLY A 151 8.71 35.48 3.98
C GLY A 151 9.58 35.67 2.72
N ASN A 152 10.71 34.94 2.62
CA ASN A 152 11.51 34.93 1.39
C ASN A 152 11.02 33.83 0.46
N ALA A 153 11.12 34.05 -0.86
CA ALA A 153 10.84 33.03 -1.85
C ALA A 153 11.77 31.81 -1.65
N ILE A 154 11.18 30.62 -1.66
CA ILE A 154 11.95 29.38 -1.51
C ILE A 154 12.76 29.15 -2.76
N ARG A 155 14.05 28.83 -2.59
CA ARG A 155 14.99 28.46 -3.64
C ARG A 155 15.37 27.00 -3.50
N VAL A 156 15.36 26.30 -4.62
CA VAL A 156 15.73 24.89 -4.69
C VAL A 156 16.91 24.74 -5.63
N LYS A 157 18.01 24.16 -5.14
CA LYS A 157 19.20 23.86 -5.92
C LYS A 157 19.24 22.39 -6.28
N ILE A 158 19.29 22.11 -7.55
CA ILE A 158 19.39 20.73 -8.05
C ILE A 158 20.81 20.24 -7.86
N VAL A 159 21.01 19.24 -7.01
CA VAL A 159 22.33 18.69 -6.67
C VAL A 159 22.58 17.31 -7.27
N GLY A 160 21.54 16.64 -7.76
CA GLY A 160 21.71 15.33 -8.37
C GLY A 160 20.50 14.85 -9.17
N VAL A 161 20.76 13.81 -9.95
CA VAL A 161 19.78 13.07 -10.75
C VAL A 161 19.86 11.59 -10.37
N PHE A 162 18.72 10.97 -10.14
CA PHE A 162 18.64 9.57 -9.73
C PHE A 162 17.75 8.73 -10.66
N THR A 163 17.93 7.43 -10.57
CA THR A 163 17.03 6.39 -11.06
C THR A 163 16.81 5.36 -9.97
N ASN A 164 15.85 4.43 -10.14
CA ASN A 164 15.71 3.29 -9.25
C ASN A 164 16.98 2.43 -9.25
N LYS A 165 17.27 1.81 -8.11
CA LYS A 165 18.42 0.92 -7.94
C LYS A 165 18.13 -0.45 -8.56
N GLU A 166 16.95 -0.98 -8.33
CA GLU A 166 16.46 -2.26 -8.84
C GLU A 166 15.15 -2.04 -9.58
N ALA A 167 14.91 -2.78 -10.65
CA ALA A 167 13.75 -2.56 -11.52
C ALA A 167 12.43 -3.02 -10.86
N ASP A 168 12.50 -4.05 -10.03
CA ASP A 168 11.39 -4.73 -9.35
C ASP A 168 11.32 -4.47 -7.85
N ASP A 169 11.99 -3.41 -7.37
CA ASP A 169 11.96 -3.01 -5.96
C ASP A 169 10.55 -2.53 -5.57
N THR A 170 9.88 -3.30 -4.72
CA THR A 170 8.52 -3.03 -4.24
C THR A 170 8.39 -1.81 -3.32
N TYR A 171 9.51 -1.23 -2.88
CA TYR A 171 9.54 0.08 -2.22
C TYR A 171 8.88 1.17 -3.07
N TRP A 172 9.03 1.07 -4.39
CA TRP A 172 8.45 2.04 -5.31
C TRP A 172 6.94 1.82 -5.46
N VAL A 173 6.14 2.50 -4.63
CA VAL A 173 4.67 2.49 -4.73
C VAL A 173 4.21 3.04 -6.09
N GLN A 174 4.94 4.03 -6.61
CA GLN A 174 4.79 4.56 -7.96
C GLN A 174 6.11 4.45 -8.70
N SER A 175 6.06 4.26 -10.01
CA SER A 175 7.28 4.23 -10.82
C SER A 175 8.09 5.53 -10.67
N PRO A 176 9.43 5.48 -10.57
CA PRO A 176 10.26 6.69 -10.59
C PRO A 176 10.00 7.62 -11.76
N SER A 177 9.45 7.11 -12.88
CA SER A 177 9.05 7.91 -14.04
C SER A 177 7.82 8.79 -13.79
N ASP A 178 7.00 8.47 -12.80
CA ASP A 178 5.79 9.23 -12.48
C ASP A 178 6.11 10.50 -11.68
N TYR A 179 7.27 10.52 -11.02
CA TYR A 179 7.80 11.68 -10.33
C TYR A 179 8.50 12.66 -11.28
N TYR A 180 7.84 13.04 -12.38
CA TYR A 180 8.43 13.88 -13.42
C TYR A 180 8.31 15.39 -13.19
N MET A 181 7.70 15.81 -12.09
CA MET A 181 7.61 17.20 -11.63
C MET A 181 8.22 17.41 -10.24
N ASP A 182 8.76 16.36 -9.63
CA ASP A 182 9.13 16.33 -8.23
C ASP A 182 10.58 16.73 -8.03
N LEU A 183 10.79 17.73 -7.18
CA LEU A 183 12.10 18.11 -6.66
C LEU A 183 12.21 17.50 -5.26
N PHE A 184 12.90 16.38 -5.13
CA PHE A 184 13.04 15.66 -3.87
C PHE A 184 14.08 16.29 -2.98
N ILE A 185 13.64 16.83 -1.85
CA ILE A 185 14.47 17.33 -0.75
C ILE A 185 14.55 16.29 0.38
N SER A 186 15.45 16.51 1.34
CA SER A 186 15.53 15.66 2.52
C SER A 186 14.18 15.59 3.26
N PRO A 187 13.71 14.38 3.65
CA PRO A 187 12.51 14.22 4.48
C PRO A 187 12.59 15.01 5.80
N LYS A 188 13.78 15.08 6.43
CA LYS A 188 13.98 15.84 7.67
C LYS A 188 13.78 17.34 7.45
N VAL A 189 14.28 17.87 6.33
CA VAL A 189 14.09 19.29 5.99
C VAL A 189 12.63 19.53 5.62
N PHE A 190 11.98 18.61 4.92
CA PHE A 190 10.57 18.73 4.60
C PHE A 190 9.71 18.78 5.87
N GLU A 191 9.93 17.86 6.80
CA GLU A 191 9.18 17.82 8.07
C GLU A 191 9.42 19.08 8.92
N SER A 192 10.68 19.53 9.06
CA SER A 192 10.98 20.71 9.87
C SER A 192 10.48 22.01 9.28
N ASP A 193 10.63 22.20 7.97
CA ASP A 193 10.44 23.49 7.33
C ASP A 193 9.05 23.66 6.70
N PHE A 194 8.35 22.54 6.42
CA PHE A 194 7.03 22.56 5.79
C PHE A 194 5.92 22.02 6.69
N ILE A 195 6.12 20.86 7.36
CA ILE A 195 5.09 20.29 8.24
C ILE A 195 4.90 21.17 9.47
N ASN A 196 6.00 21.68 10.07
CA ASN A 196 5.97 22.50 11.26
C ASN A 196 5.74 23.99 10.98
N LEU A 197 5.62 24.38 9.70
CA LEU A 197 5.46 25.77 9.32
C LEU A 197 4.05 26.27 9.63
N LYS A 198 3.94 27.15 10.61
CA LYS A 198 2.69 27.87 10.88
C LYS A 198 2.40 28.83 9.73
N LYS A 199 1.21 28.79 9.17
CA LYS A 199 0.73 29.63 8.08
C LYS A 199 1.42 29.35 6.73
N GLN A 200 1.34 28.11 6.28
CA GLN A 200 1.75 27.76 4.92
C GLN A 200 0.94 28.53 3.87
N SER A 201 1.62 28.97 2.82
CA SER A 201 0.99 29.61 1.66
C SER A 201 0.49 28.57 0.62
N PHE A 202 0.64 27.30 0.89
CA PHE A 202 0.34 26.21 -0.05
C PHE A 202 -0.21 24.99 0.68
N VAL A 203 -0.91 24.13 -0.05
CA VAL A 203 -1.39 22.84 0.44
C VAL A 203 -0.28 21.81 0.25
N MET A 204 -0.09 20.97 1.24
CA MET A 204 0.72 19.77 1.15
C MET A 204 -0.16 18.54 1.20
N THR A 205 0.25 17.50 0.51
CA THR A 205 -0.32 16.17 0.61
C THR A 205 0.75 15.24 1.16
N THR A 206 0.38 14.46 2.15
CA THR A 206 1.23 13.38 2.66
C THR A 206 0.54 12.05 2.39
N THR A 207 1.29 11.11 1.88
CA THR A 207 0.86 9.73 1.68
C THR A 207 1.77 8.82 2.47
N TRP A 208 1.19 8.04 3.38
CA TRP A 208 1.86 6.95 4.07
C TRP A 208 1.40 5.64 3.44
N SER A 209 2.34 4.88 2.91
CA SER A 209 2.04 3.61 2.25
C SER A 209 2.68 2.46 3.03
N LEU A 210 1.83 1.56 3.49
CA LEU A 210 2.22 0.25 3.96
C LEU A 210 2.39 -0.66 2.75
N VAL A 211 3.56 -1.26 2.60
CA VAL A 211 3.86 -2.27 1.58
C VAL A 211 4.09 -3.61 2.26
N PHE A 212 3.38 -4.65 1.83
CA PHE A 212 3.49 -6.01 2.36
C PHE A 212 3.55 -7.04 1.23
N ASP A 213 4.02 -8.25 1.55
CA ASP A 213 4.04 -9.34 0.56
C ASP A 213 2.65 -9.98 0.43
N TYR A 214 1.94 -9.62 -0.64
CA TYR A 214 0.61 -10.15 -0.94
C TYR A 214 0.60 -11.68 -1.15
N LYS A 215 1.75 -12.31 -1.45
CA LYS A 215 1.86 -13.77 -1.64
C LYS A 215 1.73 -14.54 -0.34
N GLU A 216 1.97 -13.87 0.78
CA GLU A 216 1.82 -14.45 2.12
C GLU A 216 0.37 -14.40 2.63
N LEU A 217 -0.54 -13.68 1.95
CA LEU A 217 -1.95 -13.66 2.30
C LEU A 217 -2.55 -15.07 2.19
N ALA A 218 -2.99 -15.61 3.33
CA ALA A 218 -3.66 -16.90 3.37
C ALA A 218 -5.14 -16.77 2.98
N ALA A 219 -5.63 -17.72 2.20
CA ALA A 219 -7.04 -17.74 1.76
C ALA A 219 -8.05 -17.71 2.92
N GLU A 220 -7.65 -18.21 4.09
CA GLU A 220 -8.46 -18.21 5.32
C GLU A 220 -8.55 -16.83 5.97
N GLN A 221 -7.58 -15.94 5.75
CA GLN A 221 -7.52 -14.58 6.32
C GLN A 221 -8.29 -13.56 5.49
N ILE A 222 -8.67 -13.87 4.25
CA ILE A 222 -9.25 -12.89 3.32
C ILE A 222 -10.53 -12.25 3.86
N ASP A 223 -11.39 -13.03 4.53
CA ASP A 223 -12.65 -12.48 5.05
C ASP A 223 -12.40 -11.44 6.16
N SER A 224 -11.48 -11.71 7.09
CA SER A 224 -11.08 -10.76 8.14
C SER A 224 -10.28 -9.59 7.57
N PHE A 225 -9.36 -9.85 6.65
CA PHE A 225 -8.53 -8.82 6.02
C PHE A 225 -9.38 -7.76 5.27
N VAL A 226 -10.38 -8.20 4.50
CA VAL A 226 -11.30 -7.29 3.80
C VAL A 226 -12.11 -6.48 4.81
N SER A 227 -12.71 -7.14 5.84
CA SER A 227 -13.50 -6.46 6.86
C SER A 227 -12.67 -5.42 7.63
N GLU A 228 -11.47 -5.80 8.10
CA GLU A 228 -10.59 -4.89 8.83
C GLU A 228 -10.10 -3.71 7.96
N THR A 229 -9.86 -3.95 6.65
CA THR A 229 -9.51 -2.86 5.74
C THR A 229 -10.67 -1.86 5.59
N GLU A 230 -11.91 -2.35 5.42
CA GLU A 230 -13.10 -1.51 5.30
C GLU A 230 -13.37 -0.73 6.60
N ASP A 231 -13.26 -1.38 7.76
CA ASP A 231 -13.42 -0.74 9.06
C ASP A 231 -12.33 0.33 9.29
N MET A 232 -11.09 0.04 8.94
CA MET A 232 -9.98 0.99 9.03
C MET A 232 -10.19 2.20 8.12
N MET A 233 -10.67 2.01 6.90
CA MET A 233 -11.00 3.11 5.98
C MET A 233 -12.07 4.03 6.57
N GLN A 234 -13.12 3.48 7.17
CA GLN A 234 -14.18 4.24 7.78
C GLN A 234 -13.70 4.99 9.03
N GLU A 235 -13.03 4.31 9.96
CA GLU A 235 -12.54 4.89 11.20
C GLU A 235 -11.52 6.01 10.95
N THR A 236 -10.60 5.81 10.00
CA THR A 236 -9.61 6.83 9.63
C THR A 236 -10.28 8.07 9.03
N SER A 237 -11.28 7.87 8.16
CA SER A 237 -12.05 8.96 7.57
C SER A 237 -12.85 9.75 8.63
N ASP A 238 -13.39 9.06 9.63
CA ASP A 238 -14.20 9.68 10.69
C ASP A 238 -13.31 10.41 11.74
N ALA A 239 -12.12 9.87 12.02
CA ALA A 239 -11.24 10.40 13.06
C ALA A 239 -10.34 11.55 12.57
N TYR A 240 -9.94 11.54 11.31
CA TYR A 240 -8.95 12.44 10.73
C TYR A 240 -9.42 13.02 9.39
N ASN A 241 -8.85 14.16 8.99
CA ASN A 241 -8.96 14.67 7.62
C ASN A 241 -8.02 13.89 6.68
N CYS A 242 -8.11 12.57 6.78
CA CYS A 242 -7.31 11.59 6.07
C CYS A 242 -8.24 10.59 5.39
N LYS A 243 -7.89 10.17 4.20
CA LYS A 243 -8.56 9.08 3.51
C LYS A 243 -7.57 7.95 3.26
N ILE A 244 -8.06 6.74 3.33
CA ILE A 244 -7.38 5.61 2.73
C ILE A 244 -7.96 5.51 1.33
N ASP A 245 -7.13 5.65 0.31
CA ASP A 245 -7.56 5.37 -1.06
C ASP A 245 -7.96 3.90 -1.14
N GLU A 246 -9.16 3.63 -1.69
CA GLU A 246 -9.65 2.26 -1.79
C GLU A 246 -8.59 1.41 -2.49
N PRO A 247 -7.98 0.45 -1.79
CA PRO A 247 -6.94 -0.36 -2.40
C PRO A 247 -7.54 -1.16 -3.53
N ALA A 248 -6.95 -1.07 -4.70
CA ALA A 248 -7.47 -1.74 -5.89
C ALA A 248 -7.58 -3.27 -5.71
N TYR A 249 -6.74 -3.86 -4.85
CA TYR A 249 -6.86 -5.27 -4.50
C TYR A 249 -8.16 -5.63 -3.77
N LEU A 250 -8.85 -4.68 -3.13
CA LEU A 250 -10.12 -4.98 -2.44
C LEU A 250 -11.18 -5.53 -3.42
N GLU A 251 -11.26 -4.99 -4.61
CA GLU A 251 -12.15 -5.51 -5.64
C GLU A 251 -11.79 -6.95 -6.00
N VAL A 252 -10.51 -7.23 -6.21
CA VAL A 252 -9.99 -8.59 -6.49
C VAL A 252 -10.33 -9.55 -5.34
N LEU A 253 -10.15 -9.13 -4.09
CA LEU A 253 -10.45 -9.95 -2.92
C LEU A 253 -11.96 -10.19 -2.74
N ARG A 254 -12.81 -9.19 -3.00
CA ARG A 254 -14.28 -9.35 -2.99
C ARG A 254 -14.76 -10.32 -4.07
N GLU A 255 -14.16 -10.25 -5.26
CA GLU A 255 -14.44 -11.23 -6.33
C GLU A 255 -13.98 -12.64 -5.92
N TYR A 256 -12.79 -12.74 -5.30
CA TYR A 256 -12.32 -14.00 -4.74
C TYR A 256 -13.31 -14.55 -3.69
N GLN A 257 -13.76 -13.75 -2.73
CA GLN A 257 -14.76 -14.16 -1.73
C GLN A 257 -16.03 -14.71 -2.39
N THR A 258 -16.53 -14.04 -3.43
CA THR A 258 -17.70 -14.47 -4.19
C THR A 258 -17.46 -15.82 -4.87
N SER A 259 -16.29 -16.01 -5.46
CA SER A 259 -15.89 -17.25 -6.11
C SER A 259 -15.69 -18.38 -5.09
N ALA A 260 -15.06 -18.09 -3.95
CA ALA A 260 -14.85 -19.04 -2.85
C ALA A 260 -16.19 -19.54 -2.26
N LYS A 261 -17.17 -18.64 -2.08
CA LYS A 261 -18.54 -19.00 -1.64
C LYS A 261 -19.21 -19.96 -2.63
N LYS A 262 -19.10 -19.72 -3.94
CA LYS A 262 -19.62 -20.61 -4.97
C LYS A 262 -18.97 -21.99 -4.91
N VAL A 263 -17.64 -22.05 -4.79
CA VAL A 263 -16.89 -23.31 -4.67
C VAL A 263 -17.31 -24.08 -3.41
N ARG A 264 -17.38 -23.43 -2.24
CA ARG A 264 -17.82 -24.04 -0.96
C ARG A 264 -19.24 -24.60 -1.10
N THR A 265 -20.17 -23.85 -1.69
CA THR A 265 -21.56 -24.28 -1.89
C THR A 265 -21.62 -25.49 -2.83
N THR A 266 -20.88 -25.48 -3.93
CA THR A 266 -20.83 -26.59 -4.88
C THR A 266 -20.27 -27.86 -4.22
N LEU A 267 -19.21 -27.73 -3.43
CA LEU A 267 -18.63 -28.85 -2.69
C LEU A 267 -19.61 -29.43 -1.65
N LEU A 268 -20.35 -28.59 -0.93
CA LEU A 268 -21.40 -29.04 0.01
C LEU A 268 -22.50 -29.83 -0.74
N ILE A 269 -22.96 -29.33 -1.88
CA ILE A 269 -23.97 -30.00 -2.70
C ILE A 269 -23.46 -31.38 -3.17
N LEU A 270 -22.17 -31.48 -3.56
CA LEU A 270 -21.56 -32.75 -3.99
C LEU A 270 -21.32 -33.72 -2.82
N GLN A 271 -21.02 -33.20 -1.62
CA GLN A 271 -20.78 -34.03 -0.44
C GLN A 271 -22.08 -34.63 0.13
N PHE A 272 -23.20 -33.95 -0.02
CA PHE A 272 -24.49 -34.37 0.55
C PHE A 272 -24.95 -35.76 0.05
N PRO A 273 -24.96 -36.07 -1.26
CA PRO A 273 -25.31 -37.42 -1.74
C PRO A 273 -24.36 -38.50 -1.24
N VAL A 274 -23.05 -38.20 -1.15
CA VAL A 274 -22.05 -39.15 -0.67
C VAL A 274 -22.28 -39.45 0.82
N LEU A 275 -22.57 -38.43 1.63
CA LEU A 275 -22.90 -38.60 3.05
C LEU A 275 -24.20 -39.41 3.22
N ALA A 276 -25.23 -39.12 2.42
CA ALA A 276 -26.50 -39.85 2.44
C ALA A 276 -26.33 -41.32 2.08
N LEU A 277 -25.52 -41.62 1.04
CA LEU A 277 -25.16 -42.99 0.67
C LEU A 277 -24.41 -43.70 1.81
N LEU A 278 -23.46 -43.06 2.44
CA LEU A 278 -22.66 -43.62 3.52
C LEU A 278 -23.55 -43.93 4.74
N LEU A 279 -24.48 -43.02 5.12
CA LEU A 279 -25.48 -43.26 6.16
C LEU A 279 -26.42 -44.43 5.83
N ALA A 280 -26.90 -44.51 4.57
CA ALA A 280 -27.73 -45.60 4.09
C ALA A 280 -26.97 -46.96 4.16
N PHE A 281 -25.68 -46.96 3.84
CA PHE A 281 -24.81 -48.14 3.93
C PHE A 281 -24.61 -48.60 5.38
N ILE A 282 -24.32 -47.63 6.27
CA ILE A 282 -24.18 -47.92 7.71
C ILE A 282 -25.49 -48.48 8.29
N PHE A 283 -26.64 -47.89 7.92
CA PHE A 283 -27.94 -48.36 8.33
C PHE A 283 -28.22 -49.79 7.85
N MET A 284 -27.89 -50.09 6.56
CA MET A 284 -28.09 -51.42 5.95
C MET A 284 -27.21 -52.48 6.65
N ILE A 285 -25.93 -52.17 6.91
CA ILE A 285 -25.01 -53.06 7.63
C ILE A 285 -25.50 -53.29 9.07
N SER A 286 -25.90 -52.27 9.80
CA SER A 286 -26.40 -52.38 11.15
C SER A 286 -27.66 -53.24 11.21
N ARG A 287 -28.56 -53.10 10.26
CA ARG A 287 -29.76 -53.95 10.13
C ARG A 287 -29.41 -55.41 9.87
N GLN A 288 -28.48 -55.67 8.96
CA GLN A 288 -28.03 -57.05 8.68
C GLN A 288 -27.37 -57.70 9.90
N MET A 289 -26.56 -56.95 10.68
CA MET A 289 -25.98 -57.46 11.92
C MET A 289 -27.05 -57.81 12.93
N LEU A 290 -28.04 -56.93 13.12
CA LEU A 290 -29.16 -57.18 14.06
C LEU A 290 -29.99 -58.42 13.64
N ASP A 291 -30.24 -58.58 12.31
CA ASP A 291 -30.96 -59.75 11.82
C ASP A 291 -30.16 -61.06 12.02
N LEU A 292 -28.83 -61.02 11.90
CA LEU A 292 -27.96 -62.15 12.18
C LEU A 292 -27.94 -62.50 13.65
N GLU A 293 -27.80 -61.51 14.56
CA GLU A 293 -27.85 -61.74 16.03
C GLU A 293 -29.21 -62.23 16.48
N GLN A 294 -30.32 -61.74 15.93
CA GLN A 294 -31.66 -62.26 16.24
C GLN A 294 -31.82 -63.74 15.81
N ASN A 295 -31.26 -64.11 14.65
CA ASN A 295 -31.27 -65.47 14.20
C ASN A 295 -30.42 -66.41 15.10
N GLU A 296 -29.26 -65.96 15.56
CA GLU A 296 -28.43 -66.70 16.52
C GLU A 296 -29.12 -66.84 17.90
N ILE A 297 -29.73 -65.78 18.40
CA ILE A 297 -30.52 -65.79 19.64
C ILE A 297 -31.71 -66.74 19.52
N ALA A 298 -32.40 -66.76 18.35
CA ALA A 298 -33.52 -67.68 18.13
C ALA A 298 -33.05 -69.13 18.06
N LEU A 299 -31.90 -69.44 17.44
CA LEU A 299 -31.27 -70.75 17.42
C LEU A 299 -30.84 -71.24 18.80
N LEU A 300 -30.24 -70.34 19.63
CA LEU A 300 -29.84 -70.61 21.00
C LEU A 300 -31.03 -70.87 21.88
N LYS A 301 -32.14 -70.14 21.75
CA LYS A 301 -33.41 -70.38 22.46
C LYS A 301 -34.06 -71.71 22.06
N SER A 302 -34.00 -72.06 20.78
CA SER A 302 -34.57 -73.34 20.28
C SER A 302 -33.80 -74.57 20.81
N ARG A 303 -32.51 -74.42 21.18
CA ARG A 303 -31.64 -75.45 21.72
C ARG A 303 -31.68 -75.53 23.26
N GLY A 304 -32.57 -74.78 23.94
CA GLY A 304 -32.83 -74.92 25.37
C GLY A 304 -31.85 -74.22 26.29
N SER A 305 -31.10 -73.27 25.85
CA SER A 305 -30.34 -72.35 26.71
C SER A 305 -31.30 -71.29 27.27
N SER A 306 -31.66 -71.40 28.53
CA SER A 306 -32.41 -70.38 29.29
C SER A 306 -31.50 -69.24 29.70
#